data_62f46fee0bb4c6b92e42b05b8dbdf270
#
_entry.id   62f46fee0bb4c6b92e42b05b8dbdf270
#
_cell.length_a   1.000
_cell.length_b   1.000
_cell.length_c   1.000
_cell.angle_alpha   90.00
_cell.angle_beta   90.00
_cell.angle_gamma   90.00
#
_symmetry.space_group_name_H-M   'P 1'
#
loop_
_entity.id
_entity.type
_entity.pdbx_description
1 polymer ?
#
loop_
_entity_poly.entity_id
_entity_poly.type
_entity_poly.pdbx_seq_one_letter_code
_entity_poly.pdbx_strand_id
1 'polypeptide(L)'
;MRITGYRSLTTIHDWQRPVGDVNGVVEAGVTEVPILLLETDGGLTGVGLGQHTDIARVFPAVEGEDPRAVAALYDRMLAHVFKSGHAGATYGAIAAVDMALWDLKAKMADEPLWRTLGARDRFVPGYASGLCYGLTDEAFEAHYTLWAERGFTAAKIKGGRDVERDVRRLQIARDVLRRNTERPAMMLDVNECWSRKQAVRHISEIEDHVDLTWIEEPLRRWDAEGHAIVSRAIKAAVATGENLTGLDQFTPLFEAKAVDIVQTGSVWGITHFNRVAMAAHAHNLPVSPVGYDCNPVAHAAAAAPNMVGIEIQDFNFPVGLSVDQQITDGGLVLGDRPGLGIEVDEEAIAANRLSGTWSKSGGPHVRSRRAGLGLVPNGRAAGER
;
A
#
# COMPACT_ATOMS: atom_id res chain seq x y z
N MET A 1 3.06 4.72 31.99
CA MET A 1 2.03 4.08 31.14
C MET A 1 2.62 2.78 30.62
N ARG A 2 1.87 1.69 30.71
CA ARG A 2 2.28 0.35 30.30
C ARG A 2 1.20 -0.28 29.44
N ILE A 3 1.62 -1.08 28.48
CA ILE A 3 0.71 -1.87 27.64
C ILE A 3 0.11 -2.99 28.49
N THR A 4 -1.21 -3.12 28.52
CA THR A 4 -1.94 -4.06 29.39
C THR A 4 -2.75 -5.09 28.63
N GLY A 5 -3.08 -4.83 27.38
CA GLY A 5 -3.92 -5.72 26.60
C GLY A 5 -4.09 -5.26 25.16
N TYR A 6 -4.89 -6.01 24.42
CA TYR A 6 -5.29 -5.64 23.08
C TYR A 6 -6.69 -6.19 22.78
N ARG A 7 -7.35 -5.53 21.84
CA ARG A 7 -8.58 -6.03 21.19
C ARG A 7 -8.41 -6.02 19.68
N SER A 8 -8.97 -7.00 19.02
CA SER A 8 -8.99 -7.09 17.55
C SER A 8 -10.42 -6.94 17.05
N LEU A 9 -10.61 -6.04 16.11
CA LEU A 9 -11.88 -5.81 15.44
C LEU A 9 -11.69 -6.06 13.93
N THR A 10 -12.79 -6.33 13.22
CA THR A 10 -12.79 -6.34 11.76
C THR A 10 -13.94 -5.48 11.30
N THR A 11 -13.64 -4.50 10.47
CA THR A 11 -14.63 -3.71 9.75
C THR A 11 -14.56 -3.99 8.25
N ILE A 12 -15.36 -3.28 7.48
CA ILE A 12 -15.40 -3.40 6.03
C ILE A 12 -15.09 -2.06 5.38
N HIS A 13 -14.43 -2.11 4.23
CA HIS A 13 -14.36 -1.02 3.29
C HIS A 13 -15.29 -1.33 2.12
N ASP A 14 -16.30 -0.50 1.96
CA ASP A 14 -17.20 -0.54 0.80
C ASP A 14 -16.70 0.43 -0.26
N TRP A 15 -16.09 -0.12 -1.29
CA TRP A 15 -15.53 0.63 -2.42
C TRP A 15 -16.59 1.14 -3.39
N GLN A 16 -17.85 0.72 -3.22
CA GLN A 16 -18.99 1.06 -4.09
C GLN A 16 -18.76 0.73 -5.59
N ARG A 17 -17.80 -0.13 -5.89
CA ARG A 17 -17.40 -0.58 -7.22
C ARG A 17 -16.61 -1.87 -7.14
N PRO A 18 -16.54 -2.68 -8.21
CA PRO A 18 -15.63 -3.81 -8.27
C PRO A 18 -14.17 -3.36 -8.05
N VAL A 19 -13.42 -4.12 -7.27
CA VAL A 19 -12.01 -3.84 -6.96
C VAL A 19 -11.14 -5.06 -7.20
N GLY A 20 -9.94 -4.82 -7.69
CA GLY A 20 -8.97 -5.89 -7.93
C GLY A 20 -7.86 -5.51 -8.89
N ASP A 21 -7.06 -6.50 -9.19
CA ASP A 21 -5.93 -6.44 -10.10
C ASP A 21 -5.96 -7.61 -11.11
N VAL A 22 -4.87 -7.81 -11.83
CA VAL A 22 -4.73 -8.91 -12.80
C VAL A 22 -4.88 -10.31 -12.18
N ASN A 23 -4.69 -10.45 -10.88
CA ASN A 23 -4.77 -11.72 -10.16
C ASN A 23 -6.19 -12.08 -9.73
N GLY A 24 -7.07 -11.09 -9.57
CA GLY A 24 -8.47 -11.33 -9.22
C GLY A 24 -9.25 -10.04 -8.96
N VAL A 25 -10.57 -10.15 -9.06
CA VAL A 25 -11.51 -9.04 -8.83
C VAL A 25 -12.54 -9.47 -7.78
N VAL A 26 -12.78 -8.59 -6.82
CA VAL A 26 -13.89 -8.70 -5.86
C VAL A 26 -15.07 -7.93 -6.46
N GLU A 27 -15.98 -8.64 -7.10
CA GLU A 27 -17.12 -8.04 -7.81
C GLU A 27 -18.06 -7.25 -6.87
N ALA A 28 -18.20 -7.71 -5.62
CA ALA A 28 -19.02 -7.04 -4.61
C ALA A 28 -18.42 -5.69 -4.15
N GLY A 29 -17.13 -5.44 -4.43
CA GLY A 29 -16.48 -4.20 -4.04
C GLY A 29 -16.38 -3.97 -2.53
N VAL A 30 -16.35 -5.03 -1.73
CA VAL A 30 -16.24 -4.93 -0.26
C VAL A 30 -15.06 -5.75 0.22
N THR A 31 -14.20 -5.16 1.02
CA THR A 31 -13.02 -5.80 1.60
C THR A 31 -13.03 -5.71 3.12
N GLU A 32 -12.44 -6.69 3.81
CA GLU A 32 -12.25 -6.66 5.25
C GLU A 32 -11.06 -5.77 5.62
N VAL A 33 -11.21 -5.01 6.70
CA VAL A 33 -10.16 -4.18 7.29
C VAL A 33 -9.98 -4.58 8.75
N PRO A 34 -8.91 -5.33 9.08
CA PRO A 34 -8.56 -5.67 10.44
C PRO A 34 -8.05 -4.45 11.21
N ILE A 35 -8.51 -4.29 12.45
CA ILE A 35 -8.13 -3.20 13.36
C ILE A 35 -7.60 -3.81 14.64
N LEU A 36 -6.45 -3.34 15.10
CA LEU A 36 -5.90 -3.61 16.41
C LEU A 36 -6.10 -2.38 17.32
N LEU A 37 -6.64 -2.60 18.49
CA LEU A 37 -6.68 -1.63 19.59
C LEU A 37 -5.72 -2.09 20.68
N LEU A 38 -4.62 -1.36 20.89
CA LEU A 38 -3.61 -1.65 21.90
C LEU A 38 -3.88 -0.83 23.15
N GLU A 39 -4.13 -1.49 24.28
CA GLU A 39 -4.62 -0.88 25.52
C GLU A 39 -3.50 -0.60 26.50
N THR A 40 -3.66 0.44 27.33
CA THR A 40 -2.69 0.82 28.35
C THR A 40 -3.34 1.07 29.71
N ASP A 41 -2.56 0.94 30.79
CA ASP A 41 -2.97 1.26 32.18
C ASP A 41 -3.30 2.75 32.39
N GLY A 42 -2.89 3.62 31.47
CA GLY A 42 -3.20 5.05 31.50
C GLY A 42 -4.49 5.42 30.76
N GLY A 43 -5.24 4.46 30.24
CA GLY A 43 -6.52 4.69 29.55
C GLY A 43 -6.40 5.14 28.10
N LEU A 44 -5.19 5.39 27.57
CA LEU A 44 -5.00 5.62 26.15
C LEU A 44 -5.01 4.29 25.38
N THR A 45 -5.60 4.33 24.20
CA THR A 45 -5.64 3.21 23.25
C THR A 45 -4.97 3.59 21.95
N GLY A 46 -4.05 2.75 21.48
CA GLY A 46 -3.40 2.89 20.18
C GLY A 46 -4.15 2.12 19.11
N VAL A 47 -4.22 2.70 17.91
CA VAL A 47 -4.86 2.09 16.75
C VAL A 47 -3.78 1.59 15.79
N GLY A 48 -3.92 0.31 15.39
CA GLY A 48 -3.12 -0.29 14.32
C GLY A 48 -4.03 -0.92 13.27
N LEU A 49 -3.61 -0.87 12.02
CA LEU A 49 -4.33 -1.46 10.90
C LEU A 49 -3.49 -2.59 10.30
N GLY A 50 -4.15 -3.56 9.69
CA GLY A 50 -3.49 -4.67 9.02
C GLY A 50 -3.85 -6.03 9.59
N GLN A 51 -3.03 -7.03 9.33
CA GLN A 51 -3.30 -8.42 9.71
C GLN A 51 -3.31 -8.59 11.24
N HIS A 52 -4.36 -9.20 11.78
CA HIS A 52 -4.46 -9.44 13.22
C HIS A 52 -4.46 -10.94 13.61
N THR A 53 -4.29 -11.83 12.66
CA THR A 53 -4.38 -13.29 12.88
C THR A 53 -3.36 -13.81 13.89
N ASP A 54 -2.14 -13.25 13.86
CA ASP A 54 -1.03 -13.68 14.71
C ASP A 54 -0.71 -12.72 15.87
N ILE A 55 -1.62 -11.79 16.21
CA ILE A 55 -1.40 -10.82 17.31
C ILE A 55 -1.09 -11.53 18.63
N ALA A 56 -1.82 -12.59 18.96
CA ALA A 56 -1.57 -13.37 20.18
C ALA A 56 -0.14 -13.94 20.27
N ARG A 57 0.51 -14.19 19.14
CA ARG A 57 1.91 -14.63 19.09
C ARG A 57 2.91 -13.50 19.31
N VAL A 58 2.57 -12.30 18.83
CA VAL A 58 3.45 -11.12 18.88
C VAL A 58 3.31 -10.37 20.20
N PHE A 59 2.09 -10.28 20.73
CA PHE A 59 1.73 -9.47 21.90
C PHE A 59 2.62 -9.70 23.15
N PRO A 60 3.02 -10.93 23.52
CA PRO A 60 3.89 -11.15 24.68
C PRO A 60 5.23 -10.41 24.62
N ALA A 61 5.67 -9.99 23.42
CA ALA A 61 6.87 -9.18 23.27
C ALA A 61 6.70 -7.73 23.73
N VAL A 62 5.47 -7.23 23.84
CA VAL A 62 5.18 -5.82 24.19
C VAL A 62 4.37 -5.66 25.47
N GLU A 63 3.80 -6.74 25.99
CA GLU A 63 3.02 -6.71 27.24
C GLU A 63 3.86 -6.18 28.42
N GLY A 64 3.28 -5.27 29.19
CA GLY A 64 3.92 -4.63 30.34
C GLY A 64 5.00 -3.58 29.99
N GLU A 65 5.27 -3.36 28.73
CA GLU A 65 6.30 -2.41 28.26
C GLU A 65 5.79 -0.97 28.11
N ASP A 66 6.70 -0.02 28.06
CA ASP A 66 6.40 1.38 27.76
C ASP A 66 6.19 1.55 26.25
N PRO A 67 5.00 1.97 25.77
CA PRO A 67 4.72 2.06 24.35
C PRO A 67 5.58 3.11 23.61
N ARG A 68 6.24 4.03 24.32
CA ARG A 68 7.14 5.02 23.71
C ARG A 68 8.43 4.41 23.14
N ALA A 69 8.80 3.23 23.60
CA ALA A 69 10.02 2.54 23.18
C ALA A 69 9.86 1.82 21.82
N VAL A 70 9.19 2.44 20.84
CA VAL A 70 8.75 1.80 19.60
C VAL A 70 9.84 1.02 18.89
N ALA A 71 11.01 1.63 18.66
CA ALA A 71 12.11 0.97 17.93
C ALA A 71 12.62 -0.29 18.64
N ALA A 72 12.76 -0.23 19.98
CA ALA A 72 13.20 -1.37 20.77
C ALA A 72 12.14 -2.48 20.82
N LEU A 73 10.87 -2.11 20.92
CA LEU A 73 9.75 -3.06 20.92
C LEU A 73 9.58 -3.72 19.55
N TYR A 74 9.80 -2.97 18.47
CA TYR A 74 9.79 -3.54 17.12
C TYR A 74 10.84 -4.65 16.97
N ASP A 75 12.08 -4.40 17.37
CA ASP A 75 13.15 -5.41 17.31
C ASP A 75 12.90 -6.58 18.26
N ARG A 76 12.28 -6.31 19.41
CA ARG A 76 11.90 -7.36 20.36
C ARG A 76 10.78 -8.25 19.79
N MET A 77 9.80 -7.69 19.08
CA MET A 77 8.78 -8.48 18.37
C MET A 77 9.40 -9.39 17.30
N LEU A 78 10.33 -8.87 16.48
CA LEU A 78 11.07 -9.66 15.50
C LEU A 78 11.86 -10.81 16.16
N ALA A 79 12.57 -10.51 17.24
CA ALA A 79 13.33 -11.52 18.01
C ALA A 79 12.42 -12.56 18.64
N HIS A 80 11.26 -12.17 19.15
CA HIS A 80 10.30 -13.06 19.78
C HIS A 80 9.76 -14.14 18.83
N VAL A 81 9.51 -13.76 17.58
CA VAL A 81 8.91 -14.65 16.57
C VAL A 81 9.92 -15.25 15.58
N PHE A 82 11.24 -15.15 15.86
CA PHE A 82 12.27 -15.50 14.88
C PHE A 82 12.14 -16.92 14.29
N LYS A 83 11.69 -17.91 15.08
CA LYS A 83 11.47 -19.30 14.60
C LYS A 83 10.23 -19.44 13.71
N SER A 84 9.28 -18.53 13.81
CA SER A 84 8.07 -18.52 12.95
C SER A 84 8.30 -17.85 11.62
N GLY A 85 9.41 -17.12 11.49
CA GLY A 85 9.73 -16.30 10.33
C GLY A 85 9.12 -14.91 10.40
N HIS A 86 9.63 -14.03 9.55
CA HIS A 86 9.26 -12.62 9.48
C HIS A 86 8.51 -12.32 8.18
N ALA A 87 7.44 -13.06 7.88
CA ALA A 87 6.67 -12.87 6.66
C ALA A 87 5.17 -13.15 6.88
N GLY A 88 4.36 -12.73 5.93
CA GLY A 88 2.92 -13.02 5.92
C GLY A 88 2.18 -12.50 7.16
N ALA A 89 1.27 -13.30 7.71
CA ALA A 89 0.41 -12.91 8.83
C ALA A 89 1.20 -12.51 10.09
N THR A 90 2.32 -13.19 10.38
CA THR A 90 3.17 -12.86 11.52
C THR A 90 3.79 -11.47 11.39
N TYR A 91 4.29 -11.13 10.20
CA TYR A 91 4.83 -9.79 9.96
C TYR A 91 3.74 -8.72 9.97
N GLY A 92 2.56 -9.03 9.41
CA GLY A 92 1.38 -8.16 9.48
C GLY A 92 0.93 -7.87 10.92
N ALA A 93 1.03 -8.87 11.81
CA ALA A 93 0.74 -8.67 13.24
C ALA A 93 1.78 -7.74 13.90
N ILE A 94 3.07 -7.89 13.58
CA ILE A 94 4.12 -6.97 14.04
C ILE A 94 3.81 -5.54 13.56
N ALA A 95 3.40 -5.40 12.29
CA ALA A 95 3.07 -4.11 11.69
C ALA A 95 1.87 -3.43 12.37
N ALA A 96 0.81 -4.18 12.67
CA ALA A 96 -0.36 -3.65 13.36
C ALA A 96 0.01 -3.17 14.78
N VAL A 97 0.84 -3.93 15.51
CA VAL A 97 1.33 -3.50 16.83
C VAL A 97 2.25 -2.29 16.70
N ASP A 98 3.13 -2.25 15.70
CA ASP A 98 4.02 -1.11 15.42
C ASP A 98 3.24 0.19 15.17
N MET A 99 2.21 0.14 14.33
CA MET A 99 1.33 1.30 14.08
C MET A 99 0.66 1.77 15.38
N ALA A 100 0.12 0.84 16.18
CA ALA A 100 -0.52 1.17 17.45
C ALA A 100 0.47 1.77 18.47
N LEU A 101 1.72 1.32 18.48
CA LEU A 101 2.78 1.90 19.32
C LEU A 101 3.13 3.33 18.88
N TRP A 102 3.24 3.59 17.59
CA TRP A 102 3.47 4.94 17.06
C TRP A 102 2.29 5.85 17.36
N ASP A 103 1.07 5.36 17.22
CA ASP A 103 -0.15 6.11 17.55
C ASP A 103 -0.18 6.48 19.05
N LEU A 104 0.11 5.53 19.94
CA LEU A 104 0.23 5.78 21.39
C LEU A 104 1.33 6.78 21.72
N LYS A 105 2.51 6.62 21.11
CA LYS A 105 3.63 7.53 21.36
C LYS A 105 3.27 8.97 21.04
N ALA A 106 2.63 9.21 19.90
CA ALA A 106 2.22 10.53 19.48
C ALA A 106 1.05 11.07 20.33
N LYS A 107 0.06 10.25 20.68
CA LYS A 107 -1.02 10.59 21.62
C LYS A 107 -0.49 10.97 23.01
N MET A 108 0.53 10.27 23.51
CA MET A 108 1.17 10.60 24.78
C MET A 108 1.92 11.95 24.74
N ALA A 109 2.36 12.38 23.57
CA ALA A 109 2.97 13.68 23.36
C ALA A 109 1.96 14.79 23.04
N ASP A 110 0.68 14.42 22.90
CA ASP A 110 -0.40 15.31 22.43
C ASP A 110 -0.09 15.95 21.07
N GLU A 111 0.47 15.16 20.16
CA GLU A 111 0.90 15.57 18.82
C GLU A 111 0.35 14.66 17.73
N PRO A 112 0.12 15.17 16.51
CA PRO A 112 -0.10 14.31 15.36
C PRO A 112 1.20 13.56 15.03
N LEU A 113 1.08 12.34 14.55
CA LEU A 113 2.23 11.46 14.35
C LEU A 113 3.25 12.03 13.35
N TRP A 114 2.80 12.76 12.30
CA TRP A 114 3.73 13.39 11.36
C TRP A 114 4.69 14.37 12.04
N ARG A 115 4.22 15.10 13.06
CA ARG A 115 5.06 16.02 13.85
C ARG A 115 6.01 15.26 14.77
N THR A 116 5.54 14.21 15.45
CA THR A 116 6.36 13.31 16.27
C THR A 116 7.49 12.66 15.46
N LEU A 117 7.26 12.40 14.18
CA LEU A 117 8.26 11.86 13.24
C LEU A 117 9.20 12.93 12.66
N GLY A 118 8.98 14.21 12.96
CA GLY A 118 9.84 15.29 12.55
C GLY A 118 9.57 15.84 11.15
N ALA A 119 8.40 15.61 10.57
CA ALA A 119 8.01 16.21 9.31
C ALA A 119 7.88 17.73 9.45
N ARG A 120 8.34 18.45 8.42
CA ARG A 120 8.23 19.92 8.35
C ARG A 120 6.82 20.36 7.95
N ASP A 121 6.19 19.61 7.05
CA ASP A 121 4.91 19.92 6.42
C ASP A 121 3.95 18.74 6.57
N ARG A 122 2.68 19.05 6.61
CA ARG A 122 1.60 18.07 6.67
C ARG A 122 1.05 17.68 5.31
N PHE A 123 1.47 18.33 4.22
CA PHE A 123 1.12 17.95 2.87
C PHE A 123 2.03 16.83 2.37
N VAL A 124 1.43 15.77 1.86
CA VAL A 124 2.11 14.61 1.29
C VAL A 124 1.67 14.47 -0.16
N PRO A 125 2.55 14.72 -1.14
CA PRO A 125 2.20 14.53 -2.53
C PRO A 125 1.83 13.08 -2.81
N GLY A 126 0.83 12.87 -3.68
CA GLY A 126 0.31 11.55 -3.97
C GLY A 126 0.00 11.32 -5.44
N TYR A 127 -0.36 10.10 -5.75
CA TYR A 127 -0.88 9.74 -7.05
C TYR A 127 -2.21 8.98 -6.92
N ALA A 128 -3.09 9.22 -7.91
CA ALA A 128 -4.36 8.54 -8.00
C ALA A 128 -4.17 7.04 -8.30
N SER A 129 -4.90 6.18 -7.60
CA SER A 129 -4.87 4.74 -7.83
C SER A 129 -6.24 4.12 -7.56
N GLY A 130 -6.32 2.84 -7.18
CA GLY A 130 -7.54 2.26 -6.65
C GLY A 130 -8.02 1.00 -7.34
N LEU A 131 -7.30 -0.08 -7.35
CA LEU A 131 -7.78 -1.45 -7.68
C LEU A 131 -8.80 -1.50 -8.85
N CYS A 132 -8.60 -0.67 -9.88
CA CYS A 132 -9.58 -0.36 -10.93
C CYS A 132 -9.63 -1.37 -12.09
N TYR A 133 -8.97 -2.53 -11.96
CA TYR A 133 -8.82 -3.51 -13.05
C TYR A 133 -10.16 -4.00 -13.60
N GLY A 134 -11.14 -4.27 -12.73
CA GLY A 134 -12.47 -4.79 -13.08
C GLY A 134 -13.44 -3.80 -13.74
N LEU A 135 -13.11 -2.49 -13.79
CA LEU A 135 -14.03 -1.48 -14.32
C LEU A 135 -14.18 -1.57 -15.85
N THR A 136 -15.33 -1.13 -16.37
CA THR A 136 -15.46 -0.80 -17.81
C THR A 136 -14.65 0.46 -18.14
N ASP A 137 -14.40 0.75 -19.40
CA ASP A 137 -13.61 1.93 -19.78
C ASP A 137 -14.32 3.24 -19.41
N GLU A 138 -15.67 3.29 -19.47
CA GLU A 138 -16.48 4.44 -19.04
C GLU A 138 -16.42 4.66 -17.53
N ALA A 139 -16.54 3.59 -16.73
CA ALA A 139 -16.44 3.66 -15.28
C ALA A 139 -15.00 3.99 -14.85
N PHE A 140 -14.01 3.54 -15.60
CA PHE A 140 -12.60 3.84 -15.40
C PHE A 140 -12.32 5.35 -15.67
N GLU A 141 -12.82 5.91 -16.76
CA GLU A 141 -12.69 7.33 -17.05
C GLU A 141 -13.37 8.20 -15.97
N ALA A 142 -14.60 7.84 -15.57
CA ALA A 142 -15.31 8.51 -14.48
C ALA A 142 -14.52 8.46 -13.17
N HIS A 143 -13.92 7.33 -12.84
CA HIS A 143 -13.07 7.16 -11.65
C HIS A 143 -11.89 8.15 -11.67
N TYR A 144 -11.10 8.22 -12.75
CA TYR A 144 -9.96 9.14 -12.81
C TYR A 144 -10.38 10.62 -12.95
N THR A 145 -11.59 10.89 -13.47
CA THR A 145 -12.15 12.24 -13.45
C THR A 145 -12.33 12.79 -12.02
N LEU A 146 -12.81 11.97 -11.09
CA LEU A 146 -12.92 12.35 -9.68
C LEU A 146 -11.55 12.70 -9.06
N TRP A 147 -10.49 12.02 -9.47
CA TRP A 147 -9.13 12.35 -9.04
C TRP A 147 -8.63 13.66 -9.65
N ALA A 148 -8.88 13.88 -10.93
CA ALA A 148 -8.52 15.13 -11.60
C ALA A 148 -9.21 16.34 -10.95
N GLU A 149 -10.47 16.21 -10.53
CA GLU A 149 -11.22 17.26 -9.81
C GLU A 149 -10.58 17.63 -8.46
N ARG A 150 -9.75 16.75 -7.87
CA ARG A 150 -8.99 16.98 -6.64
C ARG A 150 -7.54 17.39 -6.88
N GLY A 151 -7.22 17.82 -8.11
CA GLY A 151 -5.90 18.38 -8.44
C GLY A 151 -4.81 17.34 -8.72
N PHE A 152 -5.13 16.05 -8.84
CA PHE A 152 -4.12 15.02 -9.13
C PHE A 152 -3.52 15.21 -10.52
N THR A 153 -2.21 15.00 -10.60
CA THR A 153 -1.39 15.11 -11.82
C THR A 153 -0.67 13.81 -12.16
N ALA A 154 -0.87 12.79 -11.34
CA ALA A 154 -0.24 11.48 -11.47
C ALA A 154 -1.26 10.38 -11.24
N ALA A 155 -1.17 9.28 -12.00
CA ALA A 155 -2.04 8.11 -11.85
C ALA A 155 -1.31 6.80 -12.07
N LYS A 156 -1.62 5.83 -11.22
CA LYS A 156 -1.25 4.43 -11.38
C LYS A 156 -2.49 3.62 -11.75
N ILE A 157 -2.39 2.81 -12.80
CA ILE A 157 -3.45 1.90 -13.22
C ILE A 157 -3.05 0.45 -12.99
N LYS A 158 -4.04 -0.42 -12.81
CA LYS A 158 -3.83 -1.88 -12.75
C LYS A 158 -4.01 -2.48 -14.14
N GLY A 159 -3.02 -3.26 -14.59
CA GLY A 159 -3.00 -3.89 -15.91
C GLY A 159 -2.16 -5.17 -15.95
N GLY A 160 -1.57 -5.47 -17.12
CA GLY A 160 -0.59 -6.55 -17.30
C GLY A 160 -1.08 -7.77 -18.08
N ARG A 161 -2.37 -7.88 -18.39
CA ARG A 161 -2.91 -9.04 -19.10
C ARG A 161 -3.12 -8.81 -20.59
N ASP A 162 -3.47 -7.58 -20.95
CA ASP A 162 -3.81 -7.19 -22.31
C ASP A 162 -3.16 -5.83 -22.59
N VAL A 163 -2.09 -5.83 -23.39
CA VAL A 163 -1.28 -4.63 -23.66
C VAL A 163 -2.08 -3.55 -24.38
N GLU A 164 -2.97 -3.92 -25.31
CA GLU A 164 -3.81 -2.95 -26.04
C GLU A 164 -4.78 -2.24 -25.07
N ARG A 165 -5.39 -2.99 -24.15
CA ARG A 165 -6.24 -2.44 -23.09
C ARG A 165 -5.45 -1.55 -22.15
N ASP A 166 -4.24 -1.97 -21.75
CA ASP A 166 -3.38 -1.20 -20.85
C ASP A 166 -2.99 0.15 -21.48
N VAL A 167 -2.57 0.15 -22.76
CA VAL A 167 -2.27 1.35 -23.53
C VAL A 167 -3.50 2.28 -23.57
N ARG A 168 -4.66 1.75 -23.94
CA ARG A 168 -5.90 2.52 -24.00
C ARG A 168 -6.25 3.16 -22.65
N ARG A 169 -6.17 2.41 -21.56
CA ARG A 169 -6.48 2.92 -20.21
C ARG A 169 -5.46 3.94 -19.71
N LEU A 170 -4.19 3.73 -19.99
CA LEU A 170 -3.16 4.73 -19.72
C LEU A 170 -3.45 6.04 -20.47
N GLN A 171 -3.89 5.96 -21.73
CA GLN A 171 -4.27 7.14 -22.51
C GLN A 171 -5.52 7.84 -21.94
N ILE A 172 -6.55 7.09 -21.55
CA ILE A 172 -7.76 7.65 -20.91
C ILE A 172 -7.37 8.41 -19.62
N ALA A 173 -6.65 7.76 -18.70
CA ALA A 173 -6.25 8.40 -17.45
C ALA A 173 -5.35 9.62 -17.68
N ARG A 174 -4.38 9.53 -18.61
CA ARG A 174 -3.53 10.65 -19.01
C ARG A 174 -4.35 11.83 -19.52
N ASP A 175 -5.29 11.59 -20.42
CA ASP A 175 -6.07 12.66 -21.07
C ASP A 175 -7.00 13.35 -20.05
N VAL A 176 -7.53 12.62 -19.09
CA VAL A 176 -8.28 13.18 -17.95
C VAL A 176 -7.37 14.06 -17.08
N LEU A 177 -6.18 13.61 -16.72
CA LEU A 177 -5.27 14.34 -15.85
C LEU A 177 -4.60 15.56 -16.53
N ARG A 178 -4.63 15.63 -17.85
CA ARG A 178 -4.16 16.80 -18.61
C ARG A 178 -4.93 18.09 -18.28
N ARG A 179 -6.05 18.01 -17.57
CA ARG A 179 -6.75 19.18 -17.03
C ARG A 179 -5.90 19.94 -16.00
N ASN A 180 -4.98 19.24 -15.32
CA ASN A 180 -4.19 19.77 -14.22
C ASN A 180 -2.72 19.98 -14.57
N THR A 181 -2.19 19.31 -15.61
CA THR A 181 -0.79 19.40 -16.04
C THR A 181 -0.63 18.98 -17.49
N GLU A 182 0.33 19.57 -18.21
CA GLU A 182 0.65 19.18 -19.58
C GLU A 182 1.26 17.77 -19.68
N ARG A 183 1.95 17.33 -18.62
CA ARG A 183 2.65 16.04 -18.55
C ARG A 183 2.26 15.26 -17.30
N PRO A 184 1.11 14.58 -17.32
CA PRO A 184 0.73 13.69 -16.23
C PRO A 184 1.75 12.56 -16.05
N ALA A 185 2.10 12.26 -14.80
CA ALA A 185 2.91 11.09 -14.49
C ALA A 185 2.04 9.83 -14.56
N MET A 186 2.37 8.90 -15.46
CA MET A 186 1.59 7.69 -15.70
C MET A 186 2.36 6.45 -15.23
N MET A 187 1.70 5.61 -14.44
CA MET A 187 2.26 4.38 -13.91
C MET A 187 1.37 3.19 -14.21
N LEU A 188 2.00 2.04 -14.43
CA LEU A 188 1.31 0.78 -14.65
C LEU A 188 1.78 -0.25 -13.62
N ASP A 189 0.83 -0.86 -12.92
CA ASP A 189 1.09 -1.93 -11.99
C ASP A 189 0.55 -3.25 -12.55
N VAL A 190 1.42 -4.23 -12.66
CA VAL A 190 1.10 -5.54 -13.23
C VAL A 190 1.18 -6.69 -12.22
N ASN A 191 1.37 -6.37 -10.95
CA ASN A 191 1.28 -7.30 -9.82
C ASN A 191 1.97 -8.65 -10.07
N GLU A 192 3.23 -8.61 -10.44
CA GLU A 192 4.12 -9.76 -10.65
C GLU A 192 3.67 -10.75 -11.75
N CYS A 193 2.92 -10.31 -12.77
CA CYS A 193 2.28 -11.26 -13.69
C CYS A 193 3.14 -11.69 -14.89
N TRP A 194 4.27 -11.03 -15.15
CA TRP A 194 5.07 -11.31 -16.35
C TRP A 194 6.32 -12.17 -16.10
N SER A 195 6.84 -12.75 -17.15
CA SER A 195 8.21 -13.28 -17.24
C SER A 195 9.16 -12.19 -17.71
N ARG A 196 10.49 -12.38 -17.53
CA ARG A 196 11.52 -11.40 -17.92
C ARG A 196 11.36 -10.92 -19.38
N LYS A 197 11.11 -11.84 -20.32
CA LYS A 197 10.93 -11.51 -21.74
C LYS A 197 9.60 -10.85 -22.07
N GLN A 198 8.52 -11.24 -21.39
CA GLN A 198 7.23 -10.59 -21.53
C GLN A 198 7.31 -9.14 -20.98
N ALA A 199 7.91 -8.93 -19.81
CA ALA A 199 8.09 -7.61 -19.24
C ALA A 199 8.77 -6.66 -20.23
N VAL A 200 9.96 -7.01 -20.74
CA VAL A 200 10.66 -6.16 -21.70
C VAL A 200 9.83 -5.89 -22.95
N ARG A 201 9.20 -6.93 -23.53
CA ARG A 201 8.41 -6.77 -24.77
C ARG A 201 7.19 -5.88 -24.55
N HIS A 202 6.39 -6.18 -23.50
CA HIS A 202 5.13 -5.47 -23.27
C HIS A 202 5.38 -4.02 -22.85
N ILE A 203 6.39 -3.77 -22.01
CA ILE A 203 6.73 -2.40 -21.60
C ILE A 203 7.22 -1.60 -22.81
N SER A 204 8.10 -2.15 -23.63
CA SER A 204 8.56 -1.45 -24.83
C SER A 204 7.38 -1.11 -25.78
N GLU A 205 6.44 -2.02 -25.96
CA GLU A 205 5.24 -1.78 -26.76
C GLU A 205 4.37 -0.66 -26.16
N ILE A 206 4.18 -0.64 -24.84
CA ILE A 206 3.44 0.42 -24.14
C ILE A 206 4.17 1.76 -24.27
N GLU A 207 5.50 1.78 -24.13
CA GLU A 207 6.33 2.99 -24.23
C GLU A 207 6.31 3.63 -25.61
N ASP A 208 5.94 2.91 -26.67
CA ASP A 208 5.72 3.48 -28.00
C ASP A 208 4.45 4.37 -28.05
N HIS A 209 3.56 4.25 -27.07
CA HIS A 209 2.28 4.95 -27.03
C HIS A 209 2.11 5.91 -25.85
N VAL A 210 2.75 5.61 -24.71
CA VAL A 210 2.61 6.38 -23.46
C VAL A 210 3.99 6.49 -22.77
N ASP A 211 4.33 7.71 -22.38
CA ASP A 211 5.52 7.96 -21.55
C ASP A 211 5.22 7.48 -20.12
N LEU A 212 5.78 6.33 -19.73
CA LEU A 212 5.60 5.76 -18.41
C LEU A 212 6.63 6.34 -17.42
N THR A 213 6.14 6.82 -16.28
CA THR A 213 6.99 7.22 -15.16
C THR A 213 7.62 6.00 -14.51
N TRP A 214 6.81 4.97 -14.21
CA TRP A 214 7.32 3.67 -13.79
C TRP A 214 6.39 2.52 -14.16
N ILE A 215 6.98 1.33 -14.20
CA ILE A 215 6.32 0.05 -14.20
C ILE A 215 6.47 -0.59 -12.82
N GLU A 216 5.37 -1.03 -12.21
CA GLU A 216 5.32 -1.60 -10.89
C GLU A 216 5.19 -3.11 -10.94
N GLU A 217 6.00 -3.81 -10.14
CA GLU A 217 6.04 -5.27 -10.02
C GLU A 217 6.01 -6.03 -11.34
N PRO A 218 6.89 -5.71 -12.32
CA PRO A 218 6.86 -6.40 -13.61
C PRO A 218 7.13 -7.91 -13.49
N LEU A 219 7.88 -8.31 -12.46
CA LEU A 219 8.32 -9.69 -12.22
C LEU A 219 8.02 -10.10 -10.77
N ARG A 220 8.27 -11.37 -10.46
CA ARG A 220 8.22 -11.89 -9.09
C ARG A 220 9.20 -11.14 -8.19
N ARG A 221 8.77 -10.77 -6.99
CA ARG A 221 9.54 -10.00 -5.99
C ARG A 221 10.92 -10.56 -5.66
N TRP A 222 11.11 -11.88 -5.78
CA TRP A 222 12.40 -12.54 -5.51
C TRP A 222 13.35 -12.59 -6.69
N ASP A 223 12.94 -12.15 -7.88
CA ASP A 223 13.76 -12.16 -9.10
C ASP A 223 14.55 -10.86 -9.28
N ALA A 224 15.46 -10.57 -8.35
CA ALA A 224 16.27 -9.35 -8.39
C ALA A 224 17.10 -9.24 -9.69
N GLU A 225 17.70 -10.35 -10.15
CA GLU A 225 18.44 -10.36 -11.43
C GLU A 225 17.53 -10.00 -12.61
N GLY A 226 16.31 -10.56 -12.64
CA GLY A 226 15.32 -10.27 -13.67
C GLY A 226 14.89 -8.80 -13.67
N HIS A 227 14.60 -8.23 -12.51
CA HIS A 227 14.28 -6.81 -12.38
C HIS A 227 15.44 -5.93 -12.90
N ALA A 228 16.69 -6.26 -12.57
CA ALA A 228 17.86 -5.54 -13.07
C ALA A 228 18.01 -5.63 -14.61
N ILE A 229 17.61 -6.76 -15.22
CA ILE A 229 17.55 -6.91 -16.68
C ILE A 229 16.48 -6.01 -17.28
N VAL A 230 15.28 -6.00 -16.67
CA VAL A 230 14.15 -5.19 -17.13
C VAL A 230 14.49 -3.70 -17.02
N SER A 231 14.95 -3.22 -15.84
CA SER A 231 15.31 -1.82 -15.62
C SER A 231 16.32 -1.30 -16.68
N ARG A 232 17.31 -2.11 -17.04
CA ARG A 232 18.28 -1.73 -18.09
C ARG A 232 17.73 -1.75 -19.51
N ALA A 233 16.64 -2.44 -19.76
CA ALA A 233 16.10 -2.68 -21.10
C ALA A 233 14.96 -1.74 -21.50
N ILE A 234 14.39 -1.00 -20.55
CA ILE A 234 13.23 -0.12 -20.74
C ILE A 234 13.57 1.33 -20.37
N LYS A 235 12.70 2.28 -20.70
CA LYS A 235 12.87 3.70 -20.34
C LYS A 235 12.23 4.02 -18.98
N ALA A 236 11.08 3.41 -18.68
CA ALA A 236 10.36 3.60 -17.43
C ALA A 236 11.20 3.11 -16.24
N ALA A 237 11.08 3.77 -15.11
CA ALA A 237 11.65 3.27 -13.86
C ALA A 237 10.98 1.94 -13.45
N VAL A 238 11.73 1.05 -12.84
CA VAL A 238 11.17 -0.16 -12.21
C VAL A 238 10.86 0.13 -10.75
N ALA A 239 9.59 0.00 -10.36
CA ALA A 239 9.13 0.12 -8.98
C ALA A 239 8.74 -1.26 -8.44
N THR A 240 9.21 -1.60 -7.24
CA THR A 240 8.84 -2.85 -6.56
C THR A 240 9.17 -2.80 -5.08
N GLY A 241 8.59 -3.73 -4.31
CA GLY A 241 8.90 -3.92 -2.89
C GLY A 241 7.68 -3.93 -1.96
N GLU A 242 6.48 -3.62 -2.46
CA GLU A 242 5.27 -3.54 -1.62
C GLU A 242 5.00 -4.81 -0.81
N ASN A 243 5.39 -5.95 -1.35
CA ASN A 243 5.17 -7.27 -0.78
C ASN A 243 6.40 -7.83 -0.02
N LEU A 244 7.47 -7.05 0.12
CA LEU A 244 8.66 -7.44 0.87
C LEU A 244 8.54 -7.06 2.35
N THR A 245 9.05 -7.93 3.22
CA THR A 245 8.98 -7.76 4.67
C THR A 245 10.39 -7.86 5.28
N GLY A 246 10.81 -6.79 5.96
CA GLY A 246 12.16 -6.71 6.51
C GLY A 246 13.23 -6.24 5.52
N LEU A 247 14.29 -5.62 6.03
CA LEU A 247 15.38 -5.06 5.22
C LEU A 247 16.17 -6.10 4.43
N ASP A 248 16.28 -7.29 4.96
CA ASP A 248 16.97 -8.44 4.36
C ASP A 248 16.37 -8.81 2.99
N GLN A 249 15.08 -8.62 2.80
CA GLN A 249 14.42 -8.89 1.52
C GLN A 249 14.68 -7.80 0.47
N PHE A 250 15.04 -6.58 0.88
CA PHE A 250 15.41 -5.50 -0.04
C PHE A 250 16.89 -5.56 -0.47
N THR A 251 17.75 -6.15 0.34
CA THR A 251 19.20 -6.23 0.06
C THR A 251 19.51 -6.78 -1.35
N PRO A 252 18.91 -7.90 -1.82
CA PRO A 252 19.16 -8.40 -3.16
C PRO A 252 18.76 -7.42 -4.28
N LEU A 253 17.73 -6.61 -4.07
CA LEU A 253 17.31 -5.60 -5.05
C LEU A 253 18.33 -4.47 -5.15
N PHE A 254 18.88 -4.03 -4.02
CA PHE A 254 19.91 -2.97 -3.99
C PHE A 254 21.23 -3.46 -4.57
N GLU A 255 21.70 -4.64 -4.19
CA GLU A 255 22.94 -5.24 -4.70
C GLU A 255 22.91 -5.47 -6.21
N ALA A 256 21.78 -5.94 -6.74
CA ALA A 256 21.60 -6.17 -8.16
C ALA A 256 21.32 -4.88 -8.97
N LYS A 257 21.12 -3.73 -8.31
CA LYS A 257 20.60 -2.49 -8.93
C LYS A 257 19.33 -2.77 -9.72
N ALA A 258 18.40 -3.42 -9.05
CA ALA A 258 17.21 -4.02 -9.65
C ALA A 258 15.96 -3.15 -9.55
N VAL A 259 16.05 -2.05 -8.82
CA VAL A 259 14.92 -1.16 -8.52
C VAL A 259 15.35 0.29 -8.70
N ASP A 260 14.48 1.08 -9.28
CA ASP A 260 14.67 2.52 -9.49
C ASP A 260 13.81 3.33 -8.51
N ILE A 261 12.66 2.80 -8.09
CA ILE A 261 11.77 3.36 -7.06
C ILE A 261 11.44 2.25 -6.06
N VAL A 262 11.85 2.44 -4.81
CA VAL A 262 11.62 1.45 -3.75
C VAL A 262 10.21 1.62 -3.20
N GLN A 263 9.44 0.55 -3.20
CA GLN A 263 8.10 0.56 -2.62
C GLN A 263 8.04 -0.23 -1.32
N THR A 264 7.11 0.16 -0.46
CA THR A 264 6.77 -0.57 0.76
C THR A 264 5.26 -0.65 0.87
N GLY A 265 4.71 -1.80 1.20
CA GLY A 265 3.30 -1.89 1.55
C GLY A 265 3.01 -1.16 2.87
N SER A 266 2.02 -0.28 2.88
CA SER A 266 1.64 0.44 4.11
C SER A 266 1.15 -0.51 5.20
N VAL A 267 0.67 -1.69 4.85
CA VAL A 267 0.28 -2.76 5.79
C VAL A 267 1.45 -3.32 6.62
N TRP A 268 2.70 -3.02 6.24
CA TRP A 268 3.89 -3.53 6.93
C TRP A 268 4.41 -2.62 8.05
N GLY A 269 3.73 -1.52 8.32
CA GLY A 269 4.00 -0.65 9.46
C GLY A 269 4.91 0.53 9.19
N ILE A 270 4.96 1.40 10.17
CA ILE A 270 5.66 2.69 10.13
C ILE A 270 7.17 2.50 10.31
N THR A 271 7.58 1.67 11.28
CA THR A 271 9.00 1.39 11.51
C THR A 271 9.62 0.68 10.30
N HIS A 272 8.90 -0.25 9.67
CA HIS A 272 9.35 -0.89 8.42
C HIS A 272 9.59 0.14 7.33
N PHE A 273 8.61 0.99 7.05
CA PHE A 273 8.74 2.06 6.06
C PHE A 273 9.97 2.94 6.35
N ASN A 274 10.12 3.43 7.59
CA ASN A 274 11.24 4.30 7.95
C ASN A 274 12.60 3.63 7.71
N ARG A 275 12.74 2.35 8.07
CA ARG A 275 13.98 1.60 7.89
C ARG A 275 14.31 1.39 6.40
N VAL A 276 13.31 1.02 5.60
CA VAL A 276 13.48 0.85 4.15
C VAL A 276 13.75 2.18 3.46
N ALA A 277 13.05 3.26 3.82
CA ALA A 277 13.27 4.58 3.25
C ALA A 277 14.71 5.08 3.50
N MET A 278 15.24 4.88 4.70
CA MET A 278 16.63 5.25 5.02
C MET A 278 17.65 4.38 4.29
N ALA A 279 17.38 3.07 4.16
CA ALA A 279 18.24 2.19 3.36
C ALA A 279 18.24 2.60 1.88
N ALA A 280 17.07 2.86 1.31
CA ALA A 280 16.93 3.36 -0.07
C ALA A 280 17.66 4.70 -0.27
N HIS A 281 17.54 5.61 0.69
CA HIS A 281 18.23 6.91 0.66
C HIS A 281 19.75 6.75 0.61
N ALA A 282 20.31 5.81 1.37
CA ALA A 282 21.74 5.51 1.34
C ALA A 282 22.22 4.98 -0.04
N HIS A 283 21.32 4.40 -0.83
CA HIS A 283 21.56 3.97 -2.20
C HIS A 283 21.16 5.03 -3.25
N ASN A 284 20.81 6.25 -2.84
CA ASN A 284 20.30 7.32 -3.71
C ASN A 284 19.04 6.91 -4.48
N LEU A 285 18.18 6.12 -3.85
CA LEU A 285 16.91 5.66 -4.42
C LEU A 285 15.74 6.39 -3.78
N PRO A 286 14.74 6.82 -4.57
CA PRO A 286 13.48 7.34 -4.07
C PRO A 286 12.61 6.23 -3.48
N VAL A 287 11.69 6.61 -2.59
CA VAL A 287 10.74 5.71 -1.97
C VAL A 287 9.30 6.18 -2.20
N SER A 288 8.39 5.21 -2.40
CA SER A 288 6.96 5.45 -2.58
C SER A 288 6.16 4.39 -1.82
N PRO A 289 5.54 4.71 -0.68
CA PRO A 289 4.69 3.74 0.01
C PRO A 289 3.40 3.49 -0.78
N VAL A 290 3.05 2.22 -0.87
CA VAL A 290 1.80 1.75 -1.51
C VAL A 290 0.64 1.96 -0.54
N GLY A 291 -0.51 2.37 -1.07
CA GLY A 291 -1.68 2.73 -0.29
C GLY A 291 -2.27 1.58 0.52
N TYR A 292 -2.94 1.98 1.60
CA TYR A 292 -3.79 1.13 2.42
C TYR A 292 -4.85 2.00 3.09
N ASP A 293 -5.91 1.39 3.58
CA ASP A 293 -6.99 2.06 4.29
C ASP A 293 -6.47 3.08 5.31
N CYS A 294 -7.08 4.26 5.34
CA CYS A 294 -6.73 5.35 6.27
C CYS A 294 -5.32 5.96 6.10
N ASN A 295 -4.52 5.51 5.14
CA ASN A 295 -3.18 6.04 4.82
C ASN A 295 -2.22 6.18 6.03
N PRO A 296 -2.06 5.19 6.91
CA PRO A 296 -1.32 5.37 8.18
C PRO A 296 0.16 5.69 7.98
N VAL A 297 0.77 5.21 6.88
CA VAL A 297 2.19 5.46 6.56
C VAL A 297 2.43 6.85 5.98
N ALA A 298 1.37 7.60 5.61
CA ALA A 298 1.50 8.96 5.10
C ALA A 298 2.21 9.89 6.10
N HIS A 299 2.00 9.68 7.41
CA HIS A 299 2.70 10.44 8.46
C HIS A 299 4.23 10.24 8.40
N ALA A 300 4.68 9.03 8.13
CA ALA A 300 6.10 8.74 7.99
C ALA A 300 6.65 9.20 6.63
N ALA A 301 5.85 9.09 5.58
CA ALA A 301 6.20 9.59 4.26
C ALA A 301 6.43 11.10 4.25
N ALA A 302 5.66 11.87 5.03
CA ALA A 302 5.85 13.31 5.22
C ALA A 302 7.24 13.67 5.78
N ALA A 303 7.87 12.77 6.55
CA ALA A 303 9.18 12.96 7.16
C ALA A 303 10.34 12.34 6.34
N ALA A 304 10.04 11.52 5.32
CA ALA A 304 11.07 10.82 4.56
C ALA A 304 11.76 11.74 3.54
N PRO A 305 13.11 11.83 3.54
CA PRO A 305 13.84 12.79 2.70
C PRO A 305 13.83 12.44 1.20
N ASN A 306 13.57 11.19 0.86
CA ASN A 306 13.60 10.64 -0.49
C ASN A 306 12.23 10.18 -0.99
N MET A 307 11.14 10.62 -0.37
CA MET A 307 9.79 10.28 -0.78
C MET A 307 9.41 11.04 -2.06
N VAL A 308 8.84 10.32 -3.05
CA VAL A 308 8.40 10.93 -4.33
C VAL A 308 6.90 11.09 -4.45
N GLY A 309 6.12 10.33 -3.69
CA GLY A 309 4.66 10.38 -3.65
C GLY A 309 4.11 9.13 -2.99
N ILE A 310 2.90 9.24 -2.42
CA ILE A 310 2.19 8.11 -1.84
C ILE A 310 1.08 7.64 -2.76
N GLU A 311 0.78 6.36 -2.73
CA GLU A 311 -0.43 5.84 -3.35
C GLU A 311 -1.66 6.21 -2.52
N ILE A 312 -2.68 6.78 -3.16
CA ILE A 312 -3.99 7.01 -2.56
C ILE A 312 -5.02 6.22 -3.36
N GLN A 313 -5.73 5.31 -2.69
CA GLN A 313 -6.56 4.31 -3.37
C GLN A 313 -8.04 4.65 -3.39
N ASP A 314 -8.55 5.40 -2.40
CA ASP A 314 -9.96 5.78 -2.30
C ASP A 314 -10.11 7.08 -1.51
N PHE A 315 -11.27 7.70 -1.66
CA PHE A 315 -11.71 8.87 -0.90
C PHE A 315 -12.50 8.51 0.35
N ASN A 316 -13.06 7.30 0.38
CA ASN A 316 -13.85 6.79 1.48
C ASN A 316 -12.97 6.09 2.52
N PHE A 317 -13.50 5.97 3.73
CA PHE A 317 -12.88 5.23 4.82
C PHE A 317 -13.70 3.99 5.16
N PRO A 318 -13.06 2.98 5.77
CA PRO A 318 -13.78 1.82 6.28
C PRO A 318 -14.89 2.21 7.28
N VAL A 319 -15.95 1.43 7.31
CA VAL A 319 -17.09 1.68 8.19
C VAL A 319 -16.64 1.78 9.64
N GLY A 320 -17.11 2.82 10.33
CA GLY A 320 -16.76 3.09 11.73
C GLY A 320 -15.34 3.64 11.93
N LEU A 321 -14.63 3.99 10.85
CA LEU A 321 -13.37 4.73 10.95
C LEU A 321 -13.56 6.16 10.46
N SER A 322 -13.06 7.12 11.21
CA SER A 322 -12.86 8.50 10.75
C SER A 322 -11.39 8.87 10.87
N VAL A 323 -10.89 9.62 9.88
CA VAL A 323 -9.48 9.99 9.82
C VAL A 323 -9.35 11.49 9.64
N ASP A 324 -8.49 12.12 10.44
CA ASP A 324 -8.21 13.55 10.34
C ASP A 324 -7.21 13.79 9.19
N GLN A 325 -7.74 13.79 7.97
CA GLN A 325 -6.99 14.05 6.75
C GLN A 325 -7.89 14.55 5.62
N GLN A 326 -7.31 15.19 4.61
CA GLN A 326 -8.01 15.65 3.42
C GLN A 326 -7.25 15.24 2.17
N ILE A 327 -7.95 14.67 1.20
CA ILE A 327 -7.39 14.32 -0.13
C ILE A 327 -7.72 15.45 -1.08
N THR A 328 -6.74 16.28 -1.39
CA THR A 328 -6.87 17.50 -2.20
C THR A 328 -5.52 17.91 -2.79
N ASP A 329 -5.52 18.77 -3.77
CA ASP A 329 -4.33 19.38 -4.39
C ASP A 329 -3.29 18.34 -4.88
N GLY A 330 -3.78 17.18 -5.34
CA GLY A 330 -2.91 16.11 -5.84
C GLY A 330 -2.17 15.33 -4.76
N GLY A 331 -2.67 15.34 -3.52
CA GLY A 331 -2.05 14.67 -2.40
C GLY A 331 -2.95 14.52 -1.20
N LEU A 332 -2.33 14.40 -0.05
CA LEU A 332 -2.96 14.23 1.24
C LEU A 332 -2.49 15.33 2.20
N VAL A 333 -3.42 16.04 2.80
CA VAL A 333 -3.17 16.96 3.91
C VAL A 333 -3.48 16.25 5.22
N LEU A 334 -2.46 15.94 6.02
CA LEU A 334 -2.60 15.33 7.33
C LEU A 334 -3.17 16.33 8.33
N GLY A 335 -4.02 15.86 9.25
CA GLY A 335 -4.62 16.69 10.28
C GLY A 335 -3.73 16.96 11.48
N ASP A 336 -4.31 17.61 12.48
CA ASP A 336 -3.63 18.00 13.71
C ASP A 336 -4.05 17.15 14.92
N ARG A 337 -4.97 16.18 14.74
CA ARG A 337 -5.40 15.27 15.81
C ARG A 337 -4.24 14.39 16.26
N PRO A 338 -4.04 14.20 17.60
CA PRO A 338 -2.96 13.38 18.13
C PRO A 338 -2.96 11.96 17.60
N GLY A 339 -1.76 11.36 17.44
CA GLY A 339 -1.58 10.02 16.90
C GLY A 339 -1.70 9.98 15.38
N LEU A 340 -2.28 8.90 14.88
CA LEU A 340 -2.63 8.69 13.46
C LEU A 340 -3.85 9.51 13.02
N GLY A 341 -4.50 10.23 13.96
CA GLY A 341 -5.73 10.94 13.67
C GLY A 341 -6.93 10.02 13.38
N ILE A 342 -6.82 8.73 13.69
CA ILE A 342 -7.87 7.72 13.45
C ILE A 342 -8.74 7.59 14.70
N GLU A 343 -10.05 7.70 14.53
CA GLU A 343 -11.06 7.36 15.53
C GLU A 343 -11.82 6.12 15.11
N VAL A 344 -12.17 5.31 16.10
CA VAL A 344 -12.86 4.01 15.90
C VAL A 344 -14.21 4.06 16.59
N ASP A 345 -15.29 3.98 15.80
CA ASP A 345 -16.65 3.82 16.27
C ASP A 345 -17.03 2.33 16.26
N GLU A 346 -16.87 1.71 17.43
CA GLU A 346 -17.13 0.27 17.59
C GLU A 346 -18.61 -0.08 17.44
N GLU A 347 -19.54 0.84 17.74
CA GLU A 347 -20.98 0.62 17.56
C GLU A 347 -21.32 0.58 16.06
N ALA A 348 -20.79 1.49 15.28
CA ALA A 348 -20.96 1.49 13.83
C ALA A 348 -20.34 0.24 13.18
N ILE A 349 -19.18 -0.21 13.65
CA ILE A 349 -18.54 -1.45 13.20
C ILE A 349 -19.44 -2.65 13.52
N ALA A 350 -19.95 -2.75 14.75
CA ALA A 350 -20.80 -3.85 15.18
C ALA A 350 -22.13 -3.91 14.40
N ALA A 351 -22.71 -2.74 14.11
CA ALA A 351 -23.98 -2.64 13.36
C ALA A 351 -23.84 -3.07 11.88
N ASN A 352 -22.63 -2.96 11.31
CA ASN A 352 -22.34 -3.30 9.91
C ASN A 352 -21.56 -4.60 9.75
N ARG A 353 -21.49 -5.40 10.81
CA ARG A 353 -20.77 -6.66 10.76
C ARG A 353 -21.43 -7.63 9.79
N LEU A 354 -20.70 -7.96 8.72
CA LEU A 354 -21.17 -8.96 7.76
C LEU A 354 -21.12 -10.35 8.38
N SER A 355 -22.20 -11.10 8.19
CA SER A 355 -22.26 -12.53 8.53
C SER A 355 -21.53 -13.33 7.46
N GLY A 356 -20.23 -13.50 7.56
CA GLY A 356 -19.45 -14.30 6.63
C GLY A 356 -17.99 -13.88 6.59
N THR A 357 -17.12 -14.79 6.26
CA THR A 357 -15.70 -14.50 6.04
C THR A 357 -15.48 -14.12 4.60
N TRP A 358 -15.01 -12.90 4.36
CA TRP A 358 -14.59 -12.37 3.07
C TRP A 358 -13.24 -12.91 2.62
N SER A 359 -12.43 -13.37 3.56
CA SER A 359 -11.14 -14.02 3.33
C SER A 359 -11.28 -15.39 2.67
N LYS A 360 -12.16 -15.51 1.69
CA LYS A 360 -12.23 -16.71 0.86
C LYS A 360 -11.18 -16.61 -0.24
N SER A 361 -10.74 -17.78 -0.69
CA SER A 361 -9.82 -18.04 -1.79
C SER A 361 -10.20 -17.41 -3.14
N GLY A 362 -10.60 -16.18 -3.18
CA GLY A 362 -11.06 -15.40 -4.34
C GLY A 362 -10.88 -13.91 -4.16
N GLY A 363 -10.18 -13.49 -3.10
CA GLY A 363 -9.84 -12.07 -2.89
C GLY A 363 -8.88 -11.55 -3.97
N PRO A 364 -8.71 -10.22 -4.08
CA PRO A 364 -7.92 -9.59 -5.14
C PRO A 364 -6.44 -10.01 -5.14
N HIS A 365 -5.94 -10.53 -4.03
CA HIS A 365 -4.54 -10.95 -3.89
C HIS A 365 -4.34 -12.47 -4.04
N VAL A 366 -5.37 -13.21 -4.40
CA VAL A 366 -5.25 -14.64 -4.69
C VAL A 366 -4.99 -14.83 -6.17
N ARG A 367 -3.74 -15.15 -6.51
CA ARG A 367 -3.35 -15.37 -7.89
C ARG A 367 -4.15 -16.52 -8.50
N SER A 368 -4.89 -16.25 -9.57
CA SER A 368 -5.60 -17.29 -10.31
C SER A 368 -4.60 -18.23 -10.99
N ARG A 369 -4.99 -19.51 -11.20
CA ARG A 369 -4.17 -20.48 -11.92
C ARG A 369 -3.83 -20.03 -13.35
N ARG A 370 -4.58 -19.08 -13.90
CA ARG A 370 -4.45 -18.54 -15.27
C ARG A 370 -3.80 -17.16 -15.32
N ALA A 371 -3.49 -16.57 -14.17
CA ALA A 371 -2.75 -15.31 -14.11
C ALA A 371 -1.28 -15.58 -14.43
N GLY A 372 -0.66 -14.67 -15.17
CA GLY A 372 0.78 -14.67 -15.38
C GLY A 372 1.24 -15.47 -16.60
N LEU A 373 2.26 -16.26 -16.43
CA LEU A 373 3.18 -16.85 -17.43
C LEU A 373 2.58 -17.78 -18.51
N GLY A 374 1.39 -17.50 -19.03
CA GLY A 374 0.79 -18.27 -20.13
C GLY A 374 1.50 -18.08 -21.47
N LEU A 375 1.39 -19.07 -22.37
CA LEU A 375 1.92 -18.97 -23.74
C LEU A 375 1.11 -18.02 -24.63
N VAL A 376 -0.12 -17.68 -24.21
CA VAL A 376 -1.00 -16.75 -24.93
C VAL A 376 -0.84 -15.35 -24.34
N PRO A 377 -0.18 -14.41 -25.03
CA PRO A 377 0.10 -13.08 -24.51
C PRO A 377 -1.17 -12.29 -24.15
N ASN A 378 -2.18 -12.34 -24.99
CA ASN A 378 -3.45 -11.61 -24.88
C ASN A 378 -4.61 -12.60 -24.72
N GLY A 379 -4.49 -13.52 -23.76
CA GLY A 379 -5.51 -14.53 -23.54
C GLY A 379 -6.86 -13.92 -23.21
N ARG A 380 -7.91 -14.32 -23.95
CA ARG A 380 -9.30 -14.01 -23.61
C ARG A 380 -9.54 -14.37 -22.14
N ALA A 381 -10.30 -13.52 -21.45
CA ALA A 381 -10.64 -13.74 -20.06
C ALA A 381 -11.26 -15.14 -19.87
N ALA A 382 -10.96 -15.77 -18.76
CA ALA A 382 -11.33 -17.16 -18.48
C ALA A 382 -12.84 -17.42 -18.35
N GLY A 383 -13.69 -16.43 -18.58
CA GLY A 383 -15.16 -16.54 -18.56
C GLY A 383 -15.81 -16.66 -19.95
N GLU A 384 -15.03 -16.63 -21.01
CA GLU A 384 -15.56 -16.67 -22.39
C GLU A 384 -15.49 -18.06 -23.05
N ARG A 385 -15.51 -19.16 -22.28
CA ARG A 385 -15.73 -20.51 -22.79
C ARG A 385 -16.82 -21.22 -22.03
#